data_afc0d395776752076be763eaba707048
#
_entry.id   afc0d395776752076be763eaba707048
#
_cell.length_a   1.000
_cell.length_b   1.000
_cell.length_c   1.000
_cell.angle_alpha   90.00
_cell.angle_beta   90.00
_cell.angle_gamma   90.00
#
_symmetry.space_group_name_H-M   'P 1'
#
loop_
_entity.id
_entity.type
_entity.pdbx_description
1 polymer ?
#
loop_
_entity_poly.entity_id
_entity_poly.type
_entity_poly.pdbx_seq_one_letter_code
_entity_poly.pdbx_strand_id
1 'polypeptide(L)'
;MKRTICIIMLAALLFCACAEDNAPIGYVAAEDEMTDVEQISTEGLAPVTADMLNDGAYQVNVDSSSAMFKVVGCVLTVLDESMTARLYMKSTAYGYMFAGSANDACQTPRNELIQLMEDENGLYFDLPIDGLDCPYFCAALSSRKQAWYPRTLVFRSDSLPLEAFMADSLVTAESLGLADGIYECEALLEGKGRTTVQSPALVTVGEGICTARIVFSTAKIDYIIVNDEKYTPVSAEGGAAFDIPVTVFDQKIAVTVDSTAIKPATEVAYSITFFSGTLSPIDGGVTGQ
;
A
#
# COMPACT_ATOMS: atom_id res chain seq x y z
N MET A 1 4.54 -48.74 -55.42
CA MET A 1 4.01 -47.39 -55.18
C MET A 1 2.77 -47.35 -54.30
N LYS A 2 2.62 -48.12 -53.20
CA LYS A 2 1.41 -48.12 -52.31
C LYS A 2 1.74 -48.04 -50.81
N ARG A 3 3.01 -47.78 -50.41
CA ARG A 3 3.42 -47.69 -48.98
C ARG A 3 3.82 -46.30 -48.52
N THR A 4 3.92 -45.30 -49.40
CA THR A 4 4.40 -43.97 -49.05
C THR A 4 3.29 -42.94 -48.73
N ILE A 5 2.02 -43.29 -49.04
CA ILE A 5 0.85 -42.40 -48.86
C ILE A 5 0.25 -42.48 -47.41
N CYS A 6 0.49 -43.58 -46.67
CA CYS A 6 -0.03 -43.72 -45.31
C CYS A 6 0.73 -42.96 -44.23
N ILE A 7 1.99 -42.55 -44.48
CA ILE A 7 2.82 -41.88 -43.44
C ILE A 7 2.53 -40.37 -43.40
N ILE A 8 2.09 -39.76 -44.49
CA ILE A 8 1.82 -38.32 -44.57
C ILE A 8 0.44 -37.97 -43.90
N MET A 9 -0.53 -38.91 -43.83
CA MET A 9 -1.80 -38.67 -43.18
C MET A 9 -1.74 -38.79 -41.65
N LEU A 10 -0.74 -39.45 -41.09
CA LEU A 10 -0.60 -39.60 -39.61
C LEU A 10 0.12 -38.39 -38.97
N ALA A 11 0.92 -37.62 -39.76
CA ALA A 11 1.59 -36.42 -39.27
C ALA A 11 0.67 -35.19 -39.19
N ALA A 12 -0.44 -35.15 -39.93
CA ALA A 12 -1.41 -34.05 -39.92
C ALA A 12 -2.39 -34.09 -38.74
N LEU A 13 -2.54 -35.24 -38.07
CA LEU A 13 -3.44 -35.42 -36.94
C LEU A 13 -2.80 -35.11 -35.57
N LEU A 14 -1.47 -34.95 -35.51
CA LEU A 14 -0.74 -34.65 -34.28
C LEU A 14 -0.56 -33.13 -34.01
N PHE A 15 -0.92 -32.27 -34.97
CA PHE A 15 -0.82 -30.81 -34.81
C PHE A 15 -2.13 -30.14 -34.34
N CYS A 16 -3.23 -30.89 -34.19
CA CYS A 16 -4.51 -30.32 -33.82
C CYS A 16 -4.85 -30.43 -32.30
N ALA A 17 -3.99 -31.10 -31.52
CA ALA A 17 -4.26 -31.34 -30.10
C ALA A 17 -3.71 -30.24 -29.17
N CYS A 18 -2.89 -29.28 -29.67
CA CYS A 18 -2.31 -28.20 -28.87
C CYS A 18 -3.06 -26.86 -28.99
N ALA A 19 -4.07 -26.77 -29.86
CA ALA A 19 -4.80 -25.50 -30.10
C ALA A 19 -5.96 -25.24 -29.10
N GLU A 20 -6.46 -26.28 -28.42
CA GLU A 20 -7.58 -26.13 -27.48
C GLU A 20 -7.16 -25.61 -26.10
N ASP A 21 -5.90 -25.81 -25.69
CA ASP A 21 -5.42 -25.38 -24.37
C ASP A 21 -5.16 -23.86 -24.25
N ASN A 22 -5.07 -23.14 -25.36
CA ASN A 22 -4.77 -21.70 -25.43
C ASN A 22 -5.96 -20.82 -25.86
N ALA A 23 -7.15 -21.37 -26.00
CA ALA A 23 -8.32 -20.57 -26.34
C ALA A 23 -8.63 -19.57 -25.20
N PRO A 24 -9.09 -18.35 -25.53
CA PRO A 24 -9.64 -17.42 -24.53
C PRO A 24 -10.77 -18.07 -23.74
N ILE A 25 -10.87 -17.71 -22.46
CA ILE A 25 -11.82 -18.31 -21.52
C ILE A 25 -12.73 -17.27 -20.87
N GLY A 26 -13.95 -17.68 -20.56
CA GLY A 26 -14.92 -16.86 -19.85
C GLY A 26 -15.64 -15.84 -20.72
N TYR A 27 -16.48 -15.04 -20.07
CA TYR A 27 -17.23 -13.92 -20.63
C TYR A 27 -17.21 -12.75 -19.63
N VAL A 28 -17.49 -11.53 -20.07
CA VAL A 28 -17.57 -10.37 -19.16
C VAL A 28 -18.87 -10.46 -18.35
N ALA A 29 -18.78 -10.35 -17.03
CA ALA A 29 -19.97 -10.31 -16.17
C ALA A 29 -20.85 -9.12 -16.51
N ALA A 30 -22.18 -9.31 -16.53
CA ALA A 30 -23.12 -8.24 -16.74
C ALA A 30 -23.17 -7.28 -15.54
N GLU A 31 -23.61 -6.04 -15.75
CA GLU A 31 -23.65 -5.02 -14.68
C GLU A 31 -24.51 -5.44 -13.49
N ASP A 32 -25.62 -6.13 -13.73
CA ASP A 32 -26.52 -6.65 -12.71
C ASP A 32 -25.94 -7.85 -11.92
N GLU A 33 -24.86 -8.45 -12.40
CA GLU A 33 -24.10 -9.47 -11.70
C GLU A 33 -22.96 -8.92 -10.84
N MET A 34 -22.65 -7.64 -11.01
CA MET A 34 -21.62 -6.93 -10.23
C MET A 34 -22.24 -6.43 -8.93
N THR A 35 -21.68 -6.84 -7.80
CA THR A 35 -21.96 -6.20 -6.51
C THR A 35 -21.35 -4.79 -6.53
N ASP A 36 -21.93 -3.89 -5.72
CA ASP A 36 -21.41 -2.52 -5.57
C ASP A 36 -19.89 -2.51 -5.47
N VAL A 37 -19.28 -1.76 -6.39
CA VAL A 37 -17.83 -1.57 -6.44
C VAL A 37 -17.51 -0.40 -5.52
N GLU A 38 -16.80 -0.64 -4.42
CA GLU A 38 -16.30 0.43 -3.57
C GLU A 38 -15.26 1.25 -4.34
N GLN A 39 -15.42 2.56 -4.34
CA GLN A 39 -14.45 3.46 -4.92
C GLN A 39 -13.30 3.65 -3.92
N ILE A 40 -12.10 3.16 -4.27
CA ILE A 40 -10.92 3.34 -3.45
C ILE A 40 -10.35 4.72 -3.72
N SER A 41 -10.25 5.56 -2.67
CA SER A 41 -9.65 6.88 -2.80
C SER A 41 -8.12 6.78 -2.86
N THR A 42 -7.55 7.49 -3.82
CA THR A 42 -6.12 7.79 -3.94
C THR A 42 -5.88 9.30 -3.98
N GLU A 43 -6.88 10.09 -3.57
CA GLU A 43 -6.81 11.54 -3.56
C GLU A 43 -5.73 12.02 -2.58
N GLY A 44 -4.86 12.91 -3.04
CA GLY A 44 -3.76 13.45 -2.25
C GLY A 44 -2.54 12.54 -2.14
N LEU A 45 -2.58 11.32 -2.72
CA LEU A 45 -1.43 10.41 -2.73
C LEU A 45 -0.61 10.58 -4.02
N ALA A 46 0.71 10.55 -3.86
CA ALA A 46 1.64 10.46 -4.99
C ALA A 46 2.02 8.99 -5.21
N PRO A 47 2.03 8.49 -6.46
CA PRO A 47 2.47 7.14 -6.74
C PRO A 47 3.92 6.91 -6.29
N VAL A 48 4.18 5.76 -5.66
CA VAL A 48 5.52 5.29 -5.31
C VAL A 48 5.93 4.21 -6.31
N THR A 49 7.00 4.47 -7.04
CA THR A 49 7.53 3.62 -8.11
C THR A 49 8.76 2.83 -7.66
N ALA A 50 9.19 1.84 -8.42
CA ALA A 50 10.29 0.95 -8.05
C ALA A 50 11.63 1.68 -7.83
N ASP A 51 11.88 2.75 -8.60
CA ASP A 51 13.07 3.60 -8.47
C ASP A 51 13.14 4.42 -7.18
N MET A 52 12.04 4.46 -6.42
CA MET A 52 11.95 5.09 -5.10
C MET A 52 12.21 4.10 -3.95
N LEU A 53 12.34 2.81 -4.26
CA LEU A 53 12.41 1.72 -3.28
C LEU A 53 13.72 0.96 -3.39
N ASN A 54 14.21 0.47 -2.26
CA ASN A 54 15.31 -0.48 -2.20
C ASN A 54 14.86 -1.87 -2.66
N ASP A 55 15.76 -2.62 -3.30
CA ASP A 55 15.52 -4.02 -3.61
C ASP A 55 15.21 -4.81 -2.33
N GLY A 56 14.16 -5.63 -2.38
CA GLY A 56 13.74 -6.40 -1.21
C GLY A 56 12.36 -7.02 -1.36
N ALA A 57 11.92 -7.66 -0.29
CA ALA A 57 10.58 -8.23 -0.17
C ALA A 57 9.88 -7.63 1.06
N TYR A 58 8.73 -6.99 0.83
CA TYR A 58 8.03 -6.19 1.84
C TYR A 58 6.57 -6.64 1.96
N GLN A 59 6.06 -6.65 3.19
CA GLN A 59 4.62 -6.80 3.39
C GLN A 59 3.93 -5.50 3.01
N VAL A 60 2.87 -5.58 2.19
CA VAL A 60 2.12 -4.40 1.75
C VAL A 60 0.62 -4.62 1.93
N ASN A 61 -0.09 -3.61 2.41
CA ASN A 61 -1.54 -3.61 2.48
C ASN A 61 -2.15 -3.36 1.10
N VAL A 62 -3.27 -4.02 0.83
CA VAL A 62 -3.97 -3.91 -0.45
C VAL A 62 -5.44 -3.63 -0.21
N ASP A 63 -5.92 -2.52 -0.75
CA ASP A 63 -7.33 -2.24 -0.83
C ASP A 63 -7.91 -2.83 -2.12
N SER A 64 -9.10 -3.39 -2.01
CA SER A 64 -9.82 -3.99 -3.14
C SER A 64 -11.19 -3.34 -3.30
N SER A 65 -11.56 -2.99 -4.52
CA SER A 65 -12.88 -2.44 -4.86
C SER A 65 -14.03 -3.43 -4.64
N SER A 66 -13.76 -4.64 -4.16
CA SER A 66 -14.80 -5.64 -3.93
C SER A 66 -14.50 -6.51 -2.72
N ALA A 67 -15.42 -6.50 -1.75
CA ALA A 67 -15.36 -7.37 -0.58
C ALA A 67 -15.42 -8.87 -0.92
N MET A 68 -15.86 -9.23 -2.14
CA MET A 68 -15.88 -10.62 -2.63
C MET A 68 -14.50 -11.09 -3.12
N PHE A 69 -13.64 -10.15 -3.52
CA PHE A 69 -12.25 -10.45 -3.90
C PHE A 69 -11.36 -10.34 -2.66
N LYS A 70 -11.30 -11.41 -1.88
CA LYS A 70 -10.66 -11.41 -0.55
C LYS A 70 -9.17 -11.69 -0.65
N VAL A 71 -8.40 -10.61 -0.57
CA VAL A 71 -6.97 -10.63 -0.32
C VAL A 71 -6.74 -10.87 1.17
N VAL A 72 -5.82 -11.77 1.52
CA VAL A 72 -5.46 -12.09 2.92
C VAL A 72 -4.05 -11.64 3.26
N GLY A 73 -3.26 -11.27 2.28
CA GLY A 73 -1.91 -10.72 2.44
C GLY A 73 -1.30 -10.39 1.08
N CYS A 74 -0.27 -9.59 1.09
CA CYS A 74 0.50 -9.28 -0.11
C CYS A 74 1.97 -9.10 0.25
N VAL A 75 2.85 -9.71 -0.55
CA VAL A 75 4.28 -9.49 -0.52
C VAL A 75 4.69 -8.77 -1.80
N LEU A 76 5.20 -7.55 -1.65
CA LEU A 76 5.83 -6.79 -2.71
C LEU A 76 7.29 -7.23 -2.84
N THR A 77 7.70 -7.66 -4.00
CA THR A 77 9.12 -7.86 -4.35
C THR A 77 9.55 -6.72 -5.26
N VAL A 78 10.57 -5.98 -4.84
CA VAL A 78 11.26 -4.96 -5.64
C VAL A 78 12.61 -5.54 -6.05
N LEU A 79 12.89 -5.56 -7.35
CA LEU A 79 14.14 -6.08 -7.90
C LEU A 79 14.43 -5.42 -9.25
N ASP A 80 15.63 -4.87 -9.41
CA ASP A 80 16.09 -4.28 -10.68
C ASP A 80 15.06 -3.31 -11.28
N GLU A 81 14.61 -2.33 -10.49
CA GLU A 81 13.62 -1.31 -10.89
C GLU A 81 12.27 -1.89 -11.33
N SER A 82 11.94 -3.10 -10.92
CA SER A 82 10.65 -3.73 -11.18
C SER A 82 9.95 -4.14 -9.90
N MET A 83 8.62 -4.14 -9.93
CA MET A 83 7.80 -4.55 -8.80
C MET A 83 6.89 -5.70 -9.18
N THR A 84 6.85 -6.71 -8.32
CA THR A 84 5.89 -7.81 -8.40
C THR A 84 5.17 -7.95 -7.07
N ALA A 85 3.85 -7.89 -7.11
CA ALA A 85 2.99 -8.10 -5.95
C ALA A 85 2.49 -9.54 -5.92
N ARG A 86 2.93 -10.34 -4.95
CA ARG A 86 2.37 -11.65 -4.65
C ARG A 86 1.16 -11.49 -3.76
N LEU A 87 -0.01 -11.63 -4.38
CA LEU A 87 -1.30 -11.39 -3.76
C LEU A 87 -1.89 -12.69 -3.23
N TYR A 88 -1.88 -12.90 -1.91
CA TYR A 88 -2.43 -14.10 -1.29
C TYR A 88 -3.96 -14.05 -1.18
N MET A 89 -4.59 -15.12 -1.63
CA MET A 89 -6.05 -15.22 -1.75
C MET A 89 -6.64 -16.15 -0.69
N LYS A 90 -7.83 -15.80 -0.21
CA LYS A 90 -8.52 -16.63 0.80
C LYS A 90 -9.00 -17.97 0.25
N SER A 91 -9.26 -18.07 -1.06
CA SER A 91 -9.91 -19.25 -1.67
C SER A 91 -9.68 -19.33 -3.18
N THR A 92 -10.07 -20.45 -3.77
CA THR A 92 -10.04 -20.72 -5.22
C THR A 92 -11.23 -20.09 -5.98
N ALA A 93 -11.91 -19.10 -5.39
CA ALA A 93 -13.08 -18.46 -6.02
C ALA A 93 -12.76 -17.80 -7.38
N TYR A 94 -11.51 -17.41 -7.58
CA TYR A 94 -10.98 -16.88 -8.83
C TYR A 94 -9.80 -17.73 -9.29
N GLY A 95 -9.83 -18.18 -10.53
CA GLY A 95 -8.80 -19.08 -11.08
C GLY A 95 -7.73 -18.36 -11.91
N TYR A 96 -8.10 -17.22 -12.46
CA TYR A 96 -7.22 -16.39 -13.30
C TYR A 96 -7.43 -14.92 -13.03
N MET A 97 -6.37 -14.14 -13.27
CA MET A 97 -6.39 -12.68 -13.32
C MET A 97 -5.79 -12.19 -14.65
N PHE A 98 -6.12 -10.95 -14.97
CA PHE A 98 -5.58 -10.21 -16.11
C PHE A 98 -5.31 -8.76 -15.69
N ALA A 99 -4.12 -8.25 -15.99
CA ALA A 99 -3.78 -6.85 -15.78
C ALA A 99 -4.43 -6.02 -16.90
N GLY A 100 -5.57 -5.39 -16.61
CA GLY A 100 -6.34 -4.64 -17.59
C GLY A 100 -7.85 -4.89 -17.51
N SER A 101 -8.54 -4.60 -18.62
CA SER A 101 -10.00 -4.68 -18.67
C SER A 101 -10.53 -6.12 -18.76
N ALA A 102 -11.76 -6.35 -18.28
CA ALA A 102 -12.44 -7.63 -18.44
C ALA A 102 -12.72 -7.98 -19.91
N ASN A 103 -12.87 -6.96 -20.78
CA ASN A 103 -13.06 -7.18 -22.23
C ASN A 103 -11.78 -7.72 -22.87
N ASP A 104 -10.62 -7.18 -22.51
CA ASP A 104 -9.34 -7.67 -23.04
C ASP A 104 -9.04 -9.06 -22.49
N ALA A 105 -9.32 -9.31 -21.21
CA ALA A 105 -9.16 -10.62 -20.59
C ALA A 105 -9.94 -11.73 -21.33
N CYS A 106 -11.16 -11.46 -21.79
CA CYS A 106 -11.99 -12.39 -22.56
C CYS A 106 -11.41 -12.76 -23.93
N GLN A 107 -10.47 -11.96 -24.45
CA GLN A 107 -9.87 -12.15 -25.76
C GLN A 107 -8.44 -12.67 -25.64
N THR A 108 -7.87 -12.65 -24.43
CA THR A 108 -6.49 -13.06 -24.15
C THR A 108 -6.37 -14.58 -24.14
N PRO A 109 -5.39 -15.17 -24.83
CA PRO A 109 -5.06 -16.59 -24.75
C PRO A 109 -4.82 -17.04 -23.30
N ARG A 110 -5.29 -18.22 -22.94
CA ARG A 110 -5.25 -18.74 -21.58
C ARG A 110 -3.83 -18.76 -20.96
N ASN A 111 -2.82 -19.06 -21.76
CA ASN A 111 -1.41 -19.10 -21.32
C ASN A 111 -0.79 -17.73 -21.04
N GLU A 112 -1.46 -16.64 -21.43
CA GLU A 112 -1.04 -15.27 -21.15
C GLU A 112 -1.77 -14.69 -19.91
N LEU A 113 -2.71 -15.43 -19.34
CA LEU A 113 -3.43 -15.06 -18.13
C LEU A 113 -2.60 -15.38 -16.90
N ILE A 114 -2.75 -14.58 -15.86
CA ILE A 114 -2.13 -14.81 -14.55
C ILE A 114 -2.93 -15.88 -13.84
N GLN A 115 -2.34 -17.05 -13.64
CA GLN A 115 -3.00 -18.20 -13.04
C GLN A 115 -2.88 -18.16 -11.51
N LEU A 116 -3.94 -18.61 -10.81
CA LEU A 116 -3.88 -18.89 -9.38
C LEU A 116 -2.89 -20.04 -9.14
N MET A 117 -1.93 -19.80 -8.27
CA MET A 117 -0.90 -20.73 -7.85
C MET A 117 -1.02 -21.01 -6.35
N GLU A 118 -0.24 -21.98 -5.86
CA GLU A 118 -0.17 -22.33 -4.44
C GLU A 118 1.28 -22.53 -4.01
N ASP A 119 1.63 -22.00 -2.84
CA ASP A 119 2.89 -22.25 -2.15
C ASP A 119 2.65 -22.64 -0.69
N GLU A 120 3.69 -22.71 0.12
CA GLU A 120 3.60 -23.05 1.55
C GLU A 120 2.78 -22.05 2.38
N ASN A 121 2.60 -20.81 1.89
CA ASN A 121 1.84 -19.74 2.55
C ASN A 121 0.40 -19.65 2.05
N GLY A 122 0.06 -20.34 0.98
CA GLY A 122 -1.31 -20.43 0.46
C GLY A 122 -1.46 -20.17 -1.03
N LEU A 123 -2.70 -19.86 -1.42
CA LEU A 123 -3.06 -19.56 -2.81
C LEU A 123 -2.67 -18.12 -3.16
N TYR A 124 -2.05 -17.89 -4.33
CA TYR A 124 -1.59 -16.57 -4.71
C TYR A 124 -1.66 -16.29 -6.22
N PHE A 125 -1.61 -15.00 -6.55
CA PHE A 125 -1.32 -14.47 -7.88
C PHE A 125 -0.06 -13.63 -7.81
N ASP A 126 0.83 -13.74 -8.80
CA ASP A 126 1.96 -12.83 -8.98
C ASP A 126 1.57 -11.77 -10.01
N LEU A 127 1.45 -10.52 -9.57
CA LEU A 127 1.03 -9.39 -10.40
C LEU A 127 2.22 -8.45 -10.65
N PRO A 128 2.61 -8.19 -11.90
CA PRO A 128 3.48 -7.07 -12.19
C PRO A 128 2.72 -5.77 -11.89
N ILE A 129 3.33 -4.86 -11.14
CA ILE A 129 2.74 -3.56 -10.82
C ILE A 129 3.73 -2.44 -11.12
N ASP A 130 3.20 -1.28 -11.52
CA ASP A 130 4.02 -0.12 -11.90
C ASP A 130 4.19 0.87 -10.74
N GLY A 131 3.32 0.82 -9.72
CA GLY A 131 3.35 1.75 -8.60
C GLY A 131 2.45 1.33 -7.43
N LEU A 132 2.77 1.91 -6.27
CA LEU A 132 1.92 1.89 -5.08
C LEU A 132 1.10 3.18 -5.05
N ASP A 133 0.06 3.23 -4.21
CA ASP A 133 -0.84 4.39 -4.03
C ASP A 133 -1.52 4.91 -5.29
N CYS A 134 -1.55 4.11 -6.34
CA CYS A 134 -2.27 4.37 -7.58
C CYS A 134 -3.22 3.23 -7.92
N PRO A 135 -4.30 3.48 -8.70
CA PRO A 135 -5.23 2.44 -9.08
C PRO A 135 -4.59 1.41 -10.00
N TYR A 136 -4.62 0.15 -9.61
CA TYR A 136 -4.28 -0.99 -10.45
C TYR A 136 -5.56 -1.63 -10.98
N PHE A 137 -5.83 -1.44 -12.27
CA PHE A 137 -7.01 -2.00 -12.94
C PHE A 137 -6.72 -3.42 -13.39
N CYS A 138 -7.57 -4.35 -12.98
CA CYS A 138 -7.45 -5.75 -13.36
C CYS A 138 -8.83 -6.40 -13.54
N ALA A 139 -8.83 -7.61 -14.09
CA ALA A 139 -10.01 -8.46 -14.15
C ALA A 139 -9.70 -9.79 -13.47
N ALA A 140 -10.70 -10.38 -12.80
CA ALA A 140 -10.59 -11.67 -12.15
C ALA A 140 -11.68 -12.63 -12.68
N LEU A 141 -11.27 -13.82 -13.11
CA LEU A 141 -12.16 -14.86 -13.62
C LEU A 141 -12.72 -15.70 -12.47
N SER A 142 -14.02 -15.62 -12.26
CA SER A 142 -14.71 -16.47 -11.29
C SER A 142 -14.64 -17.94 -11.71
N SER A 143 -14.08 -18.80 -10.86
CA SER A 143 -13.99 -20.25 -11.10
C SER A 143 -15.38 -20.89 -11.25
N ARG A 144 -16.37 -20.38 -10.53
CA ARG A 144 -17.75 -20.93 -10.54
C ARG A 144 -18.57 -20.45 -11.72
N LYS A 145 -18.55 -19.14 -11.98
CA LYS A 145 -19.41 -18.52 -13.02
C LYS A 145 -18.75 -18.52 -14.40
N GLN A 146 -17.42 -18.69 -14.46
CA GLN A 146 -16.65 -18.52 -15.68
C GLN A 146 -16.85 -17.14 -16.31
N ALA A 147 -17.01 -16.13 -15.45
CA ALA A 147 -17.22 -14.73 -15.82
C ALA A 147 -16.07 -13.87 -15.30
N TRP A 148 -15.65 -12.92 -16.11
CA TRP A 148 -14.65 -11.92 -15.78
C TRP A 148 -15.28 -10.73 -15.07
N TYR A 149 -14.76 -10.42 -13.89
CA TYR A 149 -15.18 -9.28 -13.06
C TYR A 149 -14.08 -8.23 -13.04
N PRO A 150 -14.37 -6.97 -13.45
CA PRO A 150 -13.42 -5.89 -13.27
C PRO A 150 -13.15 -5.65 -11.78
N ARG A 151 -11.90 -5.34 -11.45
CA ARG A 151 -11.44 -5.04 -10.09
C ARG A 151 -10.47 -3.88 -10.14
N THR A 152 -10.50 -3.07 -9.10
CA THR A 152 -9.46 -2.08 -8.82
C THR A 152 -8.79 -2.48 -7.52
N LEU A 153 -7.47 -2.50 -7.53
CA LEU A 153 -6.64 -2.69 -6.34
C LEU A 153 -5.81 -1.43 -6.12
N VAL A 154 -5.49 -1.14 -4.88
CA VAL A 154 -4.51 -0.11 -4.51
C VAL A 154 -3.56 -0.74 -3.50
N PHE A 155 -2.28 -0.80 -3.85
CA PHE A 155 -1.21 -1.24 -2.98
C PHE A 155 -0.73 -0.05 -2.18
N ARG A 156 -0.72 -0.13 -0.84
CA ARG A 156 -0.51 1.01 0.04
C ARG A 156 0.95 1.16 0.47
N SER A 157 1.60 2.23 0.05
CA SER A 157 2.99 2.51 0.42
C SER A 157 3.16 2.79 1.92
N ASP A 158 2.12 3.32 2.56
CA ASP A 158 2.09 3.62 4.00
C ASP A 158 2.20 2.39 4.91
N SER A 159 2.13 1.20 4.35
CA SER A 159 2.37 -0.06 5.05
C SER A 159 3.82 -0.55 4.95
N LEU A 160 4.63 0.09 4.11
CA LEU A 160 6.05 -0.24 3.99
C LEU A 160 6.85 0.32 5.17
N PRO A 161 7.89 -0.38 5.63
CA PRO A 161 8.83 0.18 6.58
C PRO A 161 9.68 1.29 5.91
N LEU A 162 10.14 2.28 6.68
CA LEU A 162 10.88 3.42 6.12
C LEU A 162 12.17 3.00 5.39
N GLU A 163 12.82 1.93 5.84
CA GLU A 163 14.00 1.34 5.21
C GLU A 163 13.73 0.72 3.83
N ALA A 164 12.46 0.54 3.46
CA ALA A 164 12.11 0.13 2.10
C ALA A 164 12.31 1.25 1.08
N PHE A 165 12.32 2.49 1.52
CA PHE A 165 12.48 3.65 0.63
C PHE A 165 13.96 3.98 0.44
N MET A 166 14.34 4.38 -0.76
CA MET A 166 15.62 5.02 -1.00
C MET A 166 15.72 6.33 -0.21
N ALA A 167 16.88 6.64 0.35
CA ALA A 167 17.04 7.81 1.21
C ALA A 167 16.73 9.14 0.50
N ASP A 168 17.02 9.22 -0.79
CA ASP A 168 16.76 10.39 -1.64
C ASP A 168 15.30 10.49 -2.13
N SER A 169 14.51 9.45 -1.96
CA SER A 169 13.07 9.46 -2.26
C SER A 169 12.21 9.87 -1.05
N LEU A 170 12.79 9.94 0.14
CA LEU A 170 12.09 10.38 1.35
C LEU A 170 11.99 11.90 1.41
N VAL A 171 10.80 12.40 1.77
CA VAL A 171 10.57 13.81 2.02
C VAL A 171 11.04 14.14 3.45
N THR A 172 12.18 14.81 3.57
CA THR A 172 12.79 15.19 4.84
C THR A 172 12.88 16.72 4.95
N ALA A 173 13.20 17.25 6.14
CA ALA A 173 13.47 18.68 6.30
C ALA A 173 14.62 19.15 5.39
N GLU A 174 15.63 18.30 5.19
CA GLU A 174 16.78 18.57 4.32
C GLU A 174 16.36 18.58 2.84
N SER A 175 15.62 17.54 2.37
CA SER A 175 15.15 17.46 0.97
C SER A 175 14.20 18.60 0.61
N LEU A 176 13.43 19.11 1.58
CA LEU A 176 12.58 20.29 1.43
C LEU A 176 13.35 21.62 1.51
N GLY A 177 14.64 21.59 1.90
CA GLY A 177 15.45 22.80 2.10
C GLY A 177 14.90 23.72 3.19
N LEU A 178 14.29 23.17 4.26
CA LEU A 178 13.71 23.96 5.33
C LEU A 178 14.81 24.69 6.09
N ALA A 179 14.64 26.02 6.26
CA ALA A 179 15.52 26.82 7.10
C ALA A 179 15.23 26.56 8.58
N ASP A 180 16.21 26.86 9.44
CA ASP A 180 16.01 26.87 10.89
C ASP A 180 14.84 27.80 11.25
N GLY A 181 13.90 27.32 12.04
CA GLY A 181 12.69 28.06 12.38
C GLY A 181 11.59 27.21 12.97
N ILE A 182 10.44 27.83 13.16
CA ILE A 182 9.21 27.17 13.63
C ILE A 182 8.18 27.23 12.51
N TYR A 183 7.50 26.11 12.29
CA TYR A 183 6.50 25.91 11.25
C TYR A 183 5.22 25.36 11.87
N GLU A 184 4.08 25.71 11.29
CA GLU A 184 2.86 24.92 11.43
C GLU A 184 2.83 23.84 10.35
N CYS A 185 2.36 22.64 10.73
CA CYS A 185 2.25 21.50 9.81
C CYS A 185 1.01 20.69 10.18
N GLU A 186 0.14 20.37 9.23
CA GLU A 186 -0.96 19.46 9.50
C GLU A 186 -0.41 18.08 9.86
N ALA A 187 -1.02 17.50 10.91
CA ALA A 187 -0.66 16.18 11.42
C ALA A 187 -1.91 15.32 11.57
N LEU A 188 -1.82 14.06 11.17
CA LEU A 188 -2.90 13.06 11.28
C LEU A 188 -2.41 11.89 12.12
N LEU A 189 -3.15 11.58 13.21
CA LEU A 189 -2.96 10.38 14.01
C LEU A 189 -3.97 9.31 13.60
N GLU A 190 -3.52 8.14 13.19
CA GLU A 190 -4.35 7.02 12.79
C GLU A 190 -4.09 5.81 13.68
N GLY A 191 -5.14 5.06 14.03
CA GLY A 191 -5.05 3.86 14.86
C GLY A 191 -6.41 3.39 15.37
N LYS A 192 -6.41 2.30 16.13
CA LYS A 192 -7.66 1.69 16.63
C LYS A 192 -8.32 2.44 17.79
N GLY A 193 -7.65 3.44 18.36
CA GLY A 193 -8.17 4.23 19.48
C GLY A 193 -9.03 5.40 19.03
N ARG A 194 -9.58 6.14 20.02
CA ARG A 194 -10.36 7.37 19.80
C ARG A 194 -9.55 8.64 20.03
N THR A 195 -8.29 8.48 20.38
CA THR A 195 -7.38 9.60 20.65
C THR A 195 -7.01 10.28 19.35
N THR A 196 -6.99 11.60 19.35
CA THR A 196 -6.55 12.44 18.25
C THR A 196 -5.41 13.33 18.72
N VAL A 197 -4.72 13.96 17.78
CA VAL A 197 -3.74 15.02 18.06
C VAL A 197 -4.26 16.35 17.56
N GLN A 198 -3.74 17.44 18.15
CA GLN A 198 -3.98 18.77 17.64
C GLN A 198 -3.33 18.92 16.25
N SER A 199 -4.06 19.49 15.32
CA SER A 199 -3.57 19.85 14.00
C SER A 199 -4.00 21.29 13.69
N PRO A 200 -3.12 22.17 13.16
CA PRO A 200 -1.71 21.89 12.88
C PRO A 200 -0.88 21.67 14.14
N ALA A 201 0.21 20.89 14.01
CA ALA A 201 1.24 20.72 15.01
C ALA A 201 2.36 21.76 14.79
N LEU A 202 3.12 22.08 15.84
CA LEU A 202 4.32 22.92 15.73
C LEU A 202 5.53 22.06 15.39
N VAL A 203 6.19 22.36 14.29
CA VAL A 203 7.43 21.72 13.83
C VAL A 203 8.57 22.71 13.98
N THR A 204 9.61 22.31 14.69
CA THR A 204 10.83 23.11 14.88
C THR A 204 11.98 22.49 14.10
N VAL A 205 12.62 23.26 13.24
CA VAL A 205 13.83 22.89 12.51
C VAL A 205 14.98 23.68 13.07
N GLY A 206 16.07 23.01 13.45
CA GLY A 206 17.27 23.65 13.96
C GLY A 206 18.48 22.71 13.95
N GLU A 207 19.61 23.18 13.51
CA GLU A 207 20.89 22.42 13.46
C GLU A 207 20.78 21.08 12.72
N GLY A 208 19.89 20.99 11.70
CA GLY A 208 19.63 19.77 10.94
C GLY A 208 18.69 18.77 11.65
N ILE A 209 18.14 19.13 12.81
CA ILE A 209 17.18 18.32 13.55
C ILE A 209 15.78 18.90 13.33
N CYS A 210 14.83 18.02 13.02
CA CYS A 210 13.44 18.38 12.89
C CYS A 210 12.64 17.68 14.00
N THR A 211 11.90 18.46 14.80
CA THR A 211 11.05 17.95 15.90
C THR A 211 9.65 18.53 15.80
N ALA A 212 8.65 17.74 16.16
CA ALA A 212 7.26 18.20 16.26
C ALA A 212 6.76 18.14 17.69
N ARG A 213 6.07 19.19 18.12
CA ARG A 213 5.27 19.18 19.34
C ARG A 213 3.88 18.68 19.00
N ILE A 214 3.58 17.44 19.40
CA ILE A 214 2.26 16.84 19.27
C ILE A 214 1.50 16.95 20.61
N VAL A 215 0.23 17.38 20.54
CA VAL A 215 -0.65 17.52 21.71
C VAL A 215 -1.82 16.56 21.51
N PHE A 216 -1.90 15.55 22.36
CA PHE A 216 -3.00 14.59 22.32
C PHE A 216 -4.29 15.17 22.92
N SER A 217 -5.43 14.72 22.45
CA SER A 217 -6.76 15.11 22.96
C SER A 217 -7.04 14.63 24.39
N THR A 218 -6.12 13.91 25.03
CA THR A 218 -6.22 13.41 26.40
C THR A 218 -4.92 13.57 27.15
N ALA A 219 -5.02 13.90 28.44
CA ALA A 219 -3.85 13.94 29.35
C ALA A 219 -3.52 12.55 29.96
N LYS A 220 -4.27 11.49 29.61
CA LYS A 220 -4.10 10.14 30.18
C LYS A 220 -3.11 9.30 29.37
N ILE A 221 -1.92 9.84 29.17
CA ILE A 221 -0.81 9.18 28.46
C ILE A 221 0.43 9.39 29.30
N ASP A 222 1.06 8.29 29.73
CA ASP A 222 2.28 8.35 30.54
C ASP A 222 3.53 8.49 29.69
N TYR A 223 3.55 7.85 28.53
CA TYR A 223 4.64 7.94 27.57
C TYR A 223 4.19 7.55 26.17
N ILE A 224 5.04 7.86 25.20
CA ILE A 224 4.94 7.35 23.85
C ILE A 224 6.28 6.76 23.42
N ILE A 225 6.27 5.84 22.45
CA ILE A 225 7.47 5.28 21.81
C ILE A 225 7.42 5.65 20.33
N VAL A 226 8.50 6.25 19.85
CA VAL A 226 8.70 6.62 18.44
C VAL A 226 10.09 6.16 18.04
N ASN A 227 10.23 5.39 16.95
CA ASN A 227 11.51 4.83 16.52
C ASN A 227 12.27 4.11 17.64
N ASP A 228 11.56 3.26 18.42
CA ASP A 228 12.06 2.53 19.57
C ASP A 228 12.56 3.40 20.75
N GLU A 229 12.39 4.70 20.68
CA GLU A 229 12.75 5.65 21.72
C GLU A 229 11.55 6.10 22.53
N LYS A 230 11.71 6.17 23.86
CA LYS A 230 10.64 6.52 24.79
C LYS A 230 10.62 8.00 25.11
N TYR A 231 9.49 8.66 24.89
CA TYR A 231 9.26 10.08 25.18
C TYR A 231 8.26 10.23 26.33
N THR A 232 8.54 11.15 27.24
CA THR A 232 7.64 11.51 28.33
C THR A 232 6.96 12.85 28.05
N PRO A 233 5.79 13.14 28.64
CA PRO A 233 5.09 14.39 28.37
C PRO A 233 5.92 15.61 28.81
N VAL A 234 6.00 16.62 27.95
CA VAL A 234 6.61 17.93 28.28
C VAL A 234 5.58 18.87 28.91
N SER A 235 4.28 18.65 28.72
CA SER A 235 3.17 19.34 29.36
C SER A 235 1.93 18.43 29.38
N ALA A 236 1.03 18.67 30.34
CA ALA A 236 -0.26 18.01 30.46
C ALA A 236 -1.44 19.01 30.44
N GLU A 237 -1.19 20.30 30.26
CA GLU A 237 -2.23 21.32 30.14
C GLU A 237 -2.95 21.22 28.81
N GLY A 238 -4.26 20.95 28.84
CA GLY A 238 -5.09 20.81 27.65
C GLY A 238 -4.95 19.47 26.91
N GLY A 239 -4.04 18.59 27.39
CA GLY A 239 -3.71 17.28 26.81
C GLY A 239 -2.24 16.93 27.07
N ALA A 240 -1.87 15.66 26.85
CA ALA A 240 -0.46 15.26 26.96
C ALA A 240 0.31 15.75 25.72
N ALA A 241 1.32 16.58 25.92
CA ALA A 241 2.18 17.11 24.86
C ALA A 241 3.53 16.41 24.85
N PHE A 242 4.04 16.09 23.66
CA PHE A 242 5.33 15.42 23.46
C PHE A 242 6.10 16.13 22.35
N ASP A 243 7.41 16.24 22.52
CA ASP A 243 8.31 16.63 21.45
C ASP A 243 8.94 15.36 20.85
N ILE A 244 8.67 15.08 19.58
CA ILE A 244 9.12 13.88 18.88
C ILE A 244 9.95 14.24 17.63
N PRO A 245 10.90 13.39 17.22
CA PRO A 245 11.59 13.60 15.96
C PRO A 245 10.65 13.44 14.77
N VAL A 246 10.78 14.31 13.77
CA VAL A 246 10.18 14.18 12.44
C VAL A 246 11.29 13.78 11.49
N THR A 247 11.42 12.49 11.27
CA THR A 247 12.45 11.92 10.37
C THR A 247 12.03 11.99 8.91
N VAL A 248 10.72 12.04 8.66
CA VAL A 248 10.12 12.02 7.32
C VAL A 248 8.76 12.72 7.35
N PHE A 249 8.41 13.39 6.24
CA PHE A 249 7.07 13.91 5.95
C PHE A 249 6.36 13.00 4.96
N ASP A 250 5.03 13.12 4.89
CA ASP A 250 4.14 12.41 3.96
C ASP A 250 4.16 10.87 4.08
N GLN A 251 4.85 10.35 5.09
CA GLN A 251 4.89 8.93 5.43
C GLN A 251 4.44 8.70 6.88
N LYS A 252 3.94 7.51 7.17
CA LYS A 252 3.52 7.11 8.51
C LYS A 252 4.72 6.83 9.40
N ILE A 253 4.81 7.56 10.50
CA ILE A 253 5.75 7.29 11.59
C ILE A 253 5.01 6.47 12.65
N ALA A 254 5.52 5.30 12.98
CA ALA A 254 4.92 4.45 14.02
C ALA A 254 5.02 5.10 15.40
N VAL A 255 3.91 5.12 16.13
CA VAL A 255 3.82 5.66 17.49
C VAL A 255 3.09 4.68 18.39
N THR A 256 3.74 4.18 19.43
CA THR A 256 3.08 3.42 20.48
C THR A 256 2.75 4.34 21.65
N VAL A 257 1.49 4.34 22.08
CA VAL A 257 0.98 5.23 23.14
C VAL A 257 0.62 4.40 24.36
N ASP A 258 1.23 4.66 25.53
CA ASP A 258 0.82 4.05 26.80
C ASP A 258 -0.39 4.79 27.39
N SER A 259 -1.57 4.21 27.24
CA SER A 259 -2.83 4.80 27.66
C SER A 259 -3.19 4.37 29.09
N THR A 260 -3.25 5.33 30.00
CA THR A 260 -3.72 5.13 31.39
C THR A 260 -5.24 5.30 31.53
N ALA A 261 -5.94 5.62 30.42
CA ALA A 261 -7.40 5.64 30.38
C ALA A 261 -8.01 4.24 30.55
N ILE A 262 -7.23 3.19 30.23
CA ILE A 262 -7.57 1.77 30.33
C ILE A 262 -6.85 1.20 31.56
N LYS A 263 -7.48 0.29 32.31
CA LYS A 263 -6.86 -0.39 33.45
C LYS A 263 -6.79 -1.91 33.22
N PRO A 264 -5.62 -2.54 33.27
CA PRO A 264 -4.29 -1.88 33.44
C PRO A 264 -3.94 -0.98 32.26
N ALA A 265 -2.97 -0.07 32.46
CA ALA A 265 -2.43 0.76 31.39
C ALA A 265 -1.99 -0.14 30.21
N THR A 266 -2.27 0.29 29.01
CA THR A 266 -2.12 -0.54 27.84
C THR A 266 -1.47 0.26 26.70
N GLU A 267 -0.45 -0.30 26.10
CA GLU A 267 0.17 0.23 24.90
C GLU A 267 -0.77 0.04 23.69
N VAL A 268 -1.02 1.12 22.97
CA VAL A 268 -1.85 1.15 21.77
C VAL A 268 -1.03 1.67 20.61
N ALA A 269 -1.00 0.89 19.51
CA ALA A 269 -0.30 1.27 18.30
C ALA A 269 -1.11 2.28 17.49
N TYR A 270 -0.42 3.34 17.07
CA TYR A 270 -0.85 4.39 16.16
C TYR A 270 0.21 4.64 15.11
N SER A 271 -0.12 5.43 14.10
CA SER A 271 0.81 6.09 13.23
C SER A 271 0.49 7.58 13.18
N ILE A 272 1.51 8.42 12.98
CA ILE A 272 1.36 9.84 12.76
C ILE A 272 1.99 10.22 11.42
N THR A 273 1.29 11.04 10.63
CA THR A 273 1.78 11.60 9.37
C THR A 273 1.82 13.11 9.48
N PHE A 274 2.91 13.72 9.06
CA PHE A 274 3.07 15.18 8.92
C PHE A 274 3.07 15.52 7.43
N PHE A 275 2.17 16.41 7.00
CA PHE A 275 1.98 16.70 5.58
C PHE A 275 2.87 17.86 5.11
N SER A 276 3.89 17.56 4.31
CA SER A 276 4.88 18.54 3.83
C SER A 276 4.26 19.72 3.08
N GLY A 277 3.22 19.45 2.31
CA GLY A 277 2.49 20.47 1.54
C GLY A 277 1.75 21.53 2.38
N THR A 278 1.65 21.31 3.71
CA THR A 278 0.97 22.23 4.64
C THR A 278 1.94 23.03 5.52
N LEU A 279 3.25 22.79 5.35
CA LEU A 279 4.27 23.51 6.10
C LEU A 279 4.19 25.02 5.87
N SER A 280 3.98 25.77 6.93
CA SER A 280 3.90 27.23 6.91
C SER A 280 4.79 27.82 8.00
N PRO A 281 5.78 28.66 7.66
CA PRO A 281 6.62 29.29 8.67
C PRO A 281 5.79 30.21 9.55
N ILE A 282 6.06 30.18 10.85
CA ILE A 282 5.47 31.12 11.81
C ILE A 282 6.37 32.35 11.86
N ASP A 283 5.86 33.49 11.37
CA ASP A 283 6.53 34.78 11.52
C ASP A 283 6.59 35.18 12.99
N GLY A 284 7.69 34.90 13.64
CA GLY A 284 7.88 35.24 15.05
C GLY A 284 9.22 34.81 15.60
N GLY A 285 10.28 35.50 15.21
CA GLY A 285 11.50 35.52 16.01
C GLY A 285 12.79 34.93 15.49
N VAL A 286 13.22 35.32 14.32
CA VAL A 286 14.66 35.50 14.14
C VAL A 286 14.96 36.98 14.35
N THR A 287 14.99 37.45 15.60
CA THR A 287 15.77 38.64 15.93
C THR A 287 17.22 38.21 15.90
N GLY A 288 17.83 38.38 14.71
CA GLY A 288 19.25 38.34 14.57
C GLY A 288 19.88 39.40 15.47
N GLN A 289 20.84 39.00 16.23
CA GLN A 289 22.00 39.80 16.60
C GLN A 289 23.22 38.90 16.57
#